data_498a383050d08ba6badfd75041b85653
#
_entry.id   498a383050d08ba6badfd75041b85653
#
_cell.length_a   1.000
_cell.length_b   1.000
_cell.length_c   1.000
_cell.angle_alpha   90.00
_cell.angle_beta   90.00
_cell.angle_gamma   90.00
#
_symmetry.space_group_name_H-M   'P 1'
#
loop_
_entity.id
_entity.type
_entity.pdbx_description
1 polymer ?
#
loop_
_entity_poly.entity_id
_entity_poly.type
_entity_poly.pdbx_seq_one_letter_code
_entity_poly.pdbx_strand_id
1 'polypeptide(L)'
;LENARAFLEPIKEKHPWITYADLWTLAGVVAIKEMDGPEIEWKPGRTDFTNKRYVPPRGRLPDGAQGQDHLRHIFYRMGFNDQEIVALTGAHNLGRCHKNRSGFDGPWVVNPTRFSNTFYKFLLNLKWEPRKWDGPFQYSAYAPGMDEDDEPLMMLPTDYSLAQDEKFRPWVEKYAADRDLFYADFAKALSL
;
A
#
# COMPACT_ATOMS: atom_id res chain seq x y z
N LEU A 1 13.10 -2.45 0.71
CA LEU A 1 12.86 -3.81 0.17
C LEU A 1 13.95 -4.82 0.53
N GLU A 2 15.21 -4.41 0.64
CA GLU A 2 16.32 -5.33 0.99
C GLU A 2 16.07 -6.06 2.32
N ASN A 3 15.67 -5.34 3.36
CA ASN A 3 15.37 -5.93 4.66
C ASN A 3 14.20 -6.93 4.59
N ALA A 4 13.15 -6.61 3.83
CA ALA A 4 12.00 -7.51 3.64
C ALA A 4 12.42 -8.81 2.93
N ARG A 5 13.30 -8.70 1.93
CA ARG A 5 13.88 -9.88 1.27
C ARG A 5 14.69 -10.73 2.23
N ALA A 6 15.52 -10.10 3.06
CA ALA A 6 16.38 -10.82 4.01
C ALA A 6 15.58 -11.71 4.98
N PHE A 7 14.35 -11.34 5.35
CA PHE A 7 13.48 -12.20 6.16
C PHE A 7 13.06 -13.49 5.45
N LEU A 8 13.06 -13.53 4.13
CA LEU A 8 12.63 -14.67 3.33
C LEU A 8 13.80 -15.58 2.89
N GLU A 9 15.05 -15.11 2.99
CA GLU A 9 16.21 -15.93 2.60
C GLU A 9 16.31 -17.26 3.38
N PRO A 10 16.09 -17.32 4.70
CA PRO A 10 16.10 -18.60 5.42
C PRO A 10 15.01 -19.59 4.95
N ILE A 11 13.89 -19.07 4.43
CA ILE A 11 12.83 -19.89 3.85
C ILE A 11 13.26 -20.40 2.48
N LYS A 12 13.88 -19.52 1.66
CA LYS A 12 14.43 -19.90 0.35
C LYS A 12 15.51 -20.98 0.47
N GLU A 13 16.38 -20.88 1.48
CA GLU A 13 17.42 -21.91 1.75
C GLU A 13 16.83 -23.27 2.08
N LYS A 14 15.74 -23.31 2.84
CA LYS A 14 15.02 -24.55 3.17
C LYS A 14 14.21 -25.12 2.01
N HIS A 15 13.76 -24.25 1.10
CA HIS A 15 12.92 -24.59 -0.05
C HIS A 15 13.53 -24.08 -1.35
N PRO A 16 14.71 -24.59 -1.78
CA PRO A 16 15.45 -24.05 -2.93
C PRO A 16 14.69 -24.18 -4.27
N TRP A 17 13.71 -25.08 -4.33
CA TRP A 17 12.89 -25.33 -5.50
C TRP A 17 11.86 -24.21 -5.81
N ILE A 18 11.43 -23.42 -4.80
CA ILE A 18 10.51 -22.30 -5.05
C ILE A 18 11.24 -21.13 -5.71
N THR A 19 10.63 -20.50 -6.72
CA THR A 19 11.20 -19.28 -7.30
C THR A 19 11.09 -18.11 -6.32
N TYR A 20 11.95 -17.09 -6.45
CA TYR A 20 11.79 -15.87 -5.66
C TYR A 20 10.48 -15.16 -5.95
N ALA A 21 10.04 -15.14 -7.23
CA ALA A 21 8.78 -14.55 -7.63
C ALA A 21 7.59 -15.21 -6.92
N ASP A 22 7.57 -16.54 -6.82
CA ASP A 22 6.53 -17.25 -6.09
C ASP A 22 6.67 -17.08 -4.57
N LEU A 23 7.89 -17.16 -4.02
CA LEU A 23 8.11 -16.96 -2.59
C LEU A 23 7.67 -15.57 -2.11
N TRP A 24 8.02 -14.51 -2.82
CA TRP A 24 7.70 -13.15 -2.39
C TRP A 24 6.21 -12.84 -2.50
N THR A 25 5.55 -13.30 -3.56
CA THR A 25 4.10 -13.13 -3.71
C THR A 25 3.32 -13.94 -2.69
N LEU A 26 3.73 -15.18 -2.43
CA LEU A 26 3.13 -16.01 -1.38
C LEU A 26 3.32 -15.40 0.01
N ALA A 27 4.52 -14.90 0.32
CA ALA A 27 4.78 -14.23 1.60
C ALA A 27 3.90 -13.01 1.80
N GLY A 28 3.64 -12.23 0.75
CA GLY A 28 2.71 -11.09 0.80
C GLY A 28 1.28 -11.51 1.12
N VAL A 29 0.78 -12.56 0.46
CA VAL A 29 -0.56 -13.10 0.72
C VAL A 29 -0.69 -13.63 2.15
N VAL A 30 0.29 -14.40 2.61
CA VAL A 30 0.31 -14.92 3.99
C VAL A 30 0.37 -13.78 5.01
N ALA A 31 1.22 -12.78 4.79
CA ALA A 31 1.34 -11.64 5.70
C ALA A 31 0.01 -10.87 5.83
N ILE A 32 -0.72 -10.65 4.74
CA ILE A 32 -2.03 -10.01 4.77
C ILE A 32 -3.03 -10.83 5.59
N LYS A 33 -3.05 -12.15 5.37
CA LYS A 33 -3.92 -13.06 6.14
C LYS A 33 -3.60 -13.05 7.64
N GLU A 34 -2.32 -13.11 8.01
CA GLU A 34 -1.86 -13.08 9.42
C GLU A 34 -2.17 -11.73 10.13
N MET A 35 -2.40 -10.67 9.35
CA MET A 35 -2.80 -9.35 9.86
C MET A 35 -4.33 -9.12 9.81
N ASP A 36 -5.15 -10.16 9.84
CA ASP A 36 -6.63 -10.10 9.76
C ASP A 36 -7.15 -9.59 8.40
N GLY A 37 -6.37 -9.70 7.33
CA GLY A 37 -6.79 -9.33 5.97
C GLY A 37 -7.59 -10.41 5.26
N PRO A 38 -8.07 -10.12 4.04
CA PRO A 38 -8.83 -11.08 3.25
C PRO A 38 -7.99 -12.26 2.79
N GLU A 39 -8.66 -13.37 2.52
CA GLU A 39 -8.05 -14.46 1.78
C GLU A 39 -7.85 -14.05 0.31
N ILE A 40 -6.64 -14.22 -0.19
CA ILE A 40 -6.25 -13.87 -1.56
C ILE A 40 -5.89 -15.13 -2.31
N GLU A 41 -6.53 -15.35 -3.45
CA GLU A 41 -6.17 -16.49 -4.31
C GLU A 41 -4.73 -16.35 -4.80
N TRP A 42 -3.93 -17.38 -4.60
CA TRP A 42 -2.55 -17.42 -5.03
C TRP A 42 -2.26 -18.73 -5.80
N LYS A 43 -1.55 -18.60 -6.91
CA LYS A 43 -1.13 -19.74 -7.74
C LYS A 43 0.38 -19.70 -7.95
N PRO A 44 1.08 -20.82 -7.84
CA PRO A 44 2.49 -20.93 -8.19
C PRO A 44 2.68 -20.92 -9.71
N GLY A 45 3.94 -20.82 -10.14
CA GLY A 45 4.34 -20.99 -11.54
C GLY A 45 5.08 -19.82 -12.15
N ARG A 46 5.38 -18.78 -11.36
CA ARG A 46 6.24 -17.67 -11.79
C ARG A 46 7.68 -18.13 -11.90
N THR A 47 8.41 -17.55 -12.85
CA THR A 47 9.83 -17.84 -13.07
C THR A 47 10.68 -16.61 -12.75
N ASP A 48 11.91 -16.87 -12.29
CA ASP A 48 12.85 -15.78 -12.04
C ASP A 48 13.66 -15.49 -13.31
N PHE A 49 13.84 -14.20 -13.65
CA PHE A 49 14.76 -13.79 -14.68
C PHE A 49 16.16 -13.60 -14.10
N THR A 50 17.12 -14.33 -14.66
CA THR A 50 18.55 -14.22 -14.30
C THR A 50 19.30 -13.26 -15.22
N ASN A 51 18.74 -12.89 -16.36
CA ASN A 51 19.37 -12.01 -17.32
C ASN A 51 18.89 -10.56 -17.12
N LYS A 52 19.84 -9.64 -16.88
CA LYS A 52 19.60 -8.20 -16.69
C LYS A 52 18.82 -7.54 -17.86
N ARG A 53 18.87 -8.12 -19.04
CA ARG A 53 18.11 -7.64 -20.22
C ARG A 53 16.60 -7.57 -19.99
N TYR A 54 16.07 -8.43 -19.12
CA TYR A 54 14.64 -8.49 -18.83
C TYR A 54 14.22 -7.69 -17.58
N VAL A 55 15.18 -7.04 -16.92
CA VAL A 55 14.86 -6.17 -15.78
C VAL A 55 14.17 -4.91 -16.28
N PRO A 56 12.97 -4.58 -15.78
CA PRO A 56 12.29 -3.34 -16.14
C PRO A 56 13.14 -2.10 -15.81
N PRO A 57 13.02 -1.01 -16.58
CA PRO A 57 13.72 0.23 -16.28
C PRO A 57 13.25 0.81 -14.93
N ARG A 58 14.09 1.64 -14.31
CA ARG A 58 13.71 2.37 -13.10
C ARG A 58 12.57 3.37 -13.39
N GLY A 59 11.86 3.80 -12.33
CA GLY A 59 10.81 4.83 -12.42
C GLY A 59 9.44 4.30 -12.86
N ARG A 60 9.20 3.00 -12.75
CA ARG A 60 7.91 2.38 -13.08
C ARG A 60 6.94 2.26 -11.89
N LEU A 61 7.41 2.51 -10.68
CA LEU A 61 6.57 2.50 -9.47
C LEU A 61 5.88 3.84 -9.29
N PRO A 62 4.73 3.89 -8.58
CA PRO A 62 4.10 5.14 -8.20
C PRO A 62 5.04 6.02 -7.37
N ASP A 63 4.98 7.32 -7.62
CA ASP A 63 5.66 8.35 -6.83
C ASP A 63 4.66 8.99 -5.88
N GLY A 64 4.85 8.80 -4.58
CA GLY A 64 3.95 9.26 -3.53
C GLY A 64 3.80 10.79 -3.44
N ALA A 65 4.72 11.56 -4.05
CA ALA A 65 4.68 13.01 -4.11
C ALA A 65 3.73 13.57 -5.19
N GLN A 66 3.18 12.72 -6.05
CA GLN A 66 2.33 13.12 -7.18
C GLN A 66 0.83 12.98 -6.84
N GLY A 67 -0.04 13.06 -7.85
CA GLY A 67 -1.49 13.04 -7.69
C GLY A 67 -2.19 11.96 -8.53
N GLN A 68 -3.50 12.13 -8.69
CA GLN A 68 -4.41 11.18 -9.35
C GLN A 68 -4.01 10.83 -10.79
N ASP A 69 -3.55 11.80 -11.58
CA ASP A 69 -3.18 11.56 -12.97
C ASP A 69 -1.95 10.65 -13.08
N HIS A 70 -1.00 10.83 -12.18
CA HIS A 70 0.16 9.95 -12.07
C HIS A 70 -0.25 8.55 -11.65
N LEU A 71 -1.15 8.38 -10.67
CA LEU A 71 -1.68 7.07 -10.27
C LEU A 71 -2.31 6.37 -11.47
N ARG A 72 -3.18 7.06 -12.24
CA ARG A 72 -3.76 6.49 -13.46
C ARG A 72 -2.71 6.12 -14.49
N HIS A 73 -1.73 6.98 -14.74
CA HIS A 73 -0.66 6.69 -15.69
C HIS A 73 0.10 5.39 -15.33
N ILE A 74 0.42 5.20 -14.05
CA ILE A 74 1.15 4.02 -13.59
C ILE A 74 0.27 2.77 -13.62
N PHE A 75 -0.92 2.84 -13.02
CA PHE A 75 -1.76 1.66 -12.82
C PHE A 75 -2.53 1.23 -14.08
N TYR A 76 -2.97 2.16 -14.93
CA TYR A 76 -3.60 1.83 -16.22
C TYR A 76 -2.65 1.09 -17.15
N ARG A 77 -1.36 1.42 -17.12
CA ARG A 77 -0.34 0.64 -17.84
C ARG A 77 -0.30 -0.82 -17.41
N MET A 78 -0.61 -1.10 -16.16
CA MET A 78 -0.65 -2.46 -15.60
C MET A 78 -2.02 -3.14 -15.82
N GLY A 79 -2.99 -2.45 -16.40
CA GLY A 79 -4.33 -2.96 -16.69
C GLY A 79 -5.37 -2.70 -15.59
N PHE A 80 -5.03 -2.00 -14.51
CA PHE A 80 -5.95 -1.67 -13.42
C PHE A 80 -6.87 -0.50 -13.79
N ASN A 81 -8.09 -0.50 -13.30
CA ASN A 81 -9.06 0.59 -13.39
C ASN A 81 -9.08 1.45 -12.11
N ASP A 82 -9.90 2.51 -12.09
CA ASP A 82 -9.99 3.44 -10.96
C ASP A 82 -10.42 2.77 -9.65
N GLN A 83 -11.35 1.83 -9.70
CA GLN A 83 -11.78 1.04 -8.53
C GLN A 83 -10.61 0.24 -7.95
N GLU A 84 -9.90 -0.48 -8.80
CA GLU A 84 -8.77 -1.32 -8.41
C GLU A 84 -7.59 -0.50 -7.88
N ILE A 85 -7.34 0.69 -8.43
CA ILE A 85 -6.35 1.64 -7.89
C ILE A 85 -6.70 2.00 -6.45
N VAL A 86 -7.95 2.42 -6.20
CA VAL A 86 -8.38 2.78 -4.84
C VAL A 86 -8.31 1.57 -3.92
N ALA A 87 -8.76 0.38 -4.36
CA ALA A 87 -8.68 -0.84 -3.56
C ALA A 87 -7.25 -1.18 -3.18
N LEU A 88 -6.30 -1.19 -4.14
CA LEU A 88 -4.89 -1.52 -3.89
C LEU A 88 -4.21 -0.50 -2.97
N THR A 89 -4.58 0.78 -3.06
CA THR A 89 -4.03 1.82 -2.16
C THR A 89 -4.41 1.55 -0.70
N GLY A 90 -5.48 0.81 -0.44
CA GLY A 90 -5.85 0.36 0.91
C GLY A 90 -4.80 -0.48 1.62
N ALA A 91 -3.78 -0.98 0.92
CA ALA A 91 -2.59 -1.57 1.53
C ALA A 91 -1.84 -0.59 2.47
N HIS A 92 -2.06 0.72 2.33
CA HIS A 92 -1.53 1.74 3.25
C HIS A 92 -2.15 1.68 4.66
N ASN A 93 -3.15 0.82 4.88
CA ASN A 93 -3.55 0.46 6.23
C ASN A 93 -2.45 -0.32 6.99
N LEU A 94 -1.44 -0.84 6.29
CA LEU A 94 -0.33 -1.61 6.85
C LEU A 94 1.00 -0.84 6.79
N GLY A 95 1.79 -1.03 7.83
CA GLY A 95 3.15 -0.53 7.89
C GLY A 95 3.23 0.99 8.07
N ARG A 96 4.39 1.53 7.68
CA ARG A 96 4.72 2.95 7.80
C ARG A 96 5.81 3.35 6.82
N CYS A 97 5.93 4.64 6.56
CA CYS A 97 7.10 5.23 5.94
C CYS A 97 8.22 5.48 6.95
N HIS A 98 9.47 5.42 6.47
CA HIS A 98 10.67 5.79 7.22
C HIS A 98 11.46 6.81 6.40
N LYS A 99 11.84 7.93 7.02
CA LYS A 99 12.57 9.04 6.38
C LYS A 99 13.83 8.58 5.65
N ASN A 100 14.60 7.68 6.25
CA ASN A 100 15.84 7.15 5.68
C ASN A 100 15.63 6.07 4.59
N ARG A 101 14.40 5.78 4.18
CA ARG A 101 14.06 4.79 3.15
C ARG A 101 13.30 5.42 1.98
N SER A 102 12.09 5.94 2.22
CA SER A 102 11.26 6.57 1.19
C SER A 102 11.39 8.09 1.16
N GLY A 103 11.97 8.70 2.19
CA GLY A 103 11.96 10.14 2.41
C GLY A 103 10.76 10.62 3.21
N PHE A 104 9.59 9.98 3.06
CA PHE A 104 8.40 10.21 3.87
C PHE A 104 8.53 9.54 5.24
N ASP A 105 7.69 9.94 6.22
CA ASP A 105 7.78 9.41 7.57
C ASP A 105 6.43 9.34 8.27
N GLY A 106 6.19 8.24 9.00
CA GLY A 106 5.02 7.98 9.83
C GLY A 106 4.11 6.86 9.32
N PRO A 107 3.19 6.39 10.16
CA PRO A 107 2.15 5.44 9.82
C PRO A 107 0.92 6.13 9.25
N TRP A 108 0.11 5.42 8.47
CA TRP A 108 -1.19 5.94 7.97
C TRP A 108 -2.31 5.76 8.99
N VAL A 109 -2.19 4.77 9.86
CA VAL A 109 -3.21 4.40 10.84
C VAL A 109 -2.59 4.09 12.21
N VAL A 110 -3.38 4.15 13.26
CA VAL A 110 -2.92 3.90 14.65
C VAL A 110 -2.46 2.45 14.85
N ASN A 111 -3.05 1.49 14.13
CA ASN A 111 -2.69 0.08 14.23
C ASN A 111 -2.16 -0.47 12.88
N PRO A 112 -0.88 -0.23 12.55
CA PRO A 112 -0.32 -0.53 11.24
C PRO A 112 0.02 -2.01 11.03
N THR A 113 -0.27 -2.88 11.98
CA THR A 113 -0.08 -4.34 11.88
C THR A 113 -1.38 -5.12 11.78
N ARG A 114 -2.50 -4.41 11.62
CA ARG A 114 -3.82 -5.02 11.44
C ARG A 114 -4.48 -4.49 10.18
N PHE A 115 -4.79 -5.38 9.24
CA PHE A 115 -5.49 -5.01 8.01
C PHE A 115 -6.93 -4.63 8.30
N SER A 116 -7.38 -3.48 7.81
CA SER A 116 -8.73 -2.97 7.98
C SER A 116 -9.06 -1.88 6.95
N ASN A 117 -10.26 -1.30 7.01
CA ASN A 117 -10.62 -0.16 6.18
C ASN A 117 -10.40 1.21 6.89
N THR A 118 -9.60 1.24 7.95
CA THR A 118 -9.34 2.46 8.73
C THR A 118 -8.63 3.54 7.91
N PHE A 119 -7.77 3.15 6.96
CA PHE A 119 -7.13 4.07 6.03
C PHE A 119 -8.16 4.98 5.34
N TYR A 120 -9.22 4.42 4.76
CA TYR A 120 -10.26 5.20 4.09
C TYR A 120 -11.08 6.05 5.05
N LYS A 121 -11.39 5.51 6.24
CA LYS A 121 -12.10 6.27 7.29
C LYS A 121 -11.30 7.49 7.72
N PHE A 122 -10.00 7.34 7.93
CA PHE A 122 -9.12 8.43 8.32
C PHE A 122 -8.91 9.42 7.19
N LEU A 123 -8.73 8.94 5.95
CA LEU A 123 -8.61 9.79 4.78
C LEU A 123 -9.79 10.76 4.62
N LEU A 124 -11.03 10.29 4.92
CA LEU A 124 -12.24 11.11 4.81
C LEU A 124 -12.54 11.97 6.04
N ASN A 125 -12.21 11.50 7.26
CA ASN A 125 -12.76 12.08 8.48
C ASN A 125 -11.74 12.85 9.33
N LEU A 126 -10.44 12.65 9.14
CA LEU A 126 -9.44 13.43 9.86
C LEU A 126 -9.16 14.77 9.16
N LYS A 127 -8.76 15.74 9.96
CA LYS A 127 -8.31 17.04 9.44
C LYS A 127 -6.85 16.94 9.04
N TRP A 128 -6.59 16.66 7.79
CA TRP A 128 -5.25 16.55 7.24
C TRP A 128 -4.67 17.94 6.97
N GLU A 129 -3.49 18.21 7.55
CA GLU A 129 -2.76 19.47 7.36
C GLU A 129 -1.37 19.20 6.80
N PRO A 130 -0.80 20.15 6.01
CA PRO A 130 0.59 20.06 5.58
C PRO A 130 1.52 19.91 6.79
N ARG A 131 2.32 18.84 6.82
CA ARG A 131 3.30 18.62 7.89
C ARG A 131 4.45 19.61 7.78
N LYS A 132 4.75 20.30 8.87
CA LYS A 132 5.93 21.18 9.00
C LYS A 132 7.12 20.36 9.52
N TRP A 133 8.02 20.00 8.64
CA TRP A 133 9.20 19.18 8.95
C TRP A 133 10.28 19.32 7.85
N ASP A 134 11.44 18.67 8.03
CA ASP A 134 12.60 18.72 7.13
C ASP A 134 12.61 17.58 6.07
N GLY A 135 11.44 17.11 5.66
CA GLY A 135 11.24 16.06 4.65
C GLY A 135 10.41 16.55 3.46
N PRO A 136 10.06 15.65 2.52
CA PRO A 136 9.18 15.97 1.41
C PRO A 136 7.79 16.35 1.90
N PHE A 137 7.03 17.03 1.04
CA PHE A 137 5.66 17.39 1.34
C PHE A 137 4.81 16.14 1.63
N GLN A 138 4.18 16.11 2.77
CA GLN A 138 3.17 15.12 3.19
C GLN A 138 2.15 15.79 4.10
N TYR A 139 1.02 15.14 4.28
CA TYR A 139 0.02 15.55 5.26
C TYR A 139 0.24 14.85 6.58
N SER A 140 -0.22 15.48 7.67
CA SER A 140 -0.27 14.88 9.01
C SER A 140 -1.60 15.17 9.68
N ALA A 141 -2.02 14.27 10.58
CA ALA A 141 -3.20 14.42 11.42
C ALA A 141 -3.04 13.60 12.70
N TYR A 142 -3.86 13.88 13.69
CA TYR A 142 -4.02 13.09 14.89
C TYR A 142 -5.40 12.45 14.91
N ALA A 143 -5.46 11.16 15.21
CA ALA A 143 -6.74 10.47 15.38
C ALA A 143 -7.34 10.76 16.77
N PRO A 144 -8.64 10.56 16.98
CA PRO A 144 -9.25 10.69 18.30
C PRO A 144 -8.52 9.84 19.35
N GLY A 145 -8.12 10.48 20.45
CA GLY A 145 -7.34 9.86 21.52
C GLY A 145 -5.83 9.97 21.40
N MET A 146 -5.34 10.53 20.30
CA MET A 146 -3.94 10.95 20.14
C MET A 146 -3.79 12.42 20.52
N ASP A 147 -2.62 12.81 20.98
CA ASP A 147 -2.26 14.19 21.29
C ASP A 147 -0.98 14.63 20.56
N GLU A 148 -0.51 15.85 20.82
CA GLU A 148 0.66 16.43 20.14
C GLU A 148 1.99 15.76 20.52
N ASP A 149 2.03 14.98 21.61
CA ASP A 149 3.20 14.23 22.04
C ASP A 149 3.29 12.87 21.32
N ASP A 150 2.20 12.42 20.69
CA ASP A 150 2.18 11.21 19.88
C ASP A 150 2.85 11.42 18.51
N GLU A 151 3.31 10.33 17.90
CA GLU A 151 3.74 10.36 16.51
C GLU A 151 2.52 10.61 15.60
N PRO A 152 2.47 11.70 14.80
CA PRO A 152 1.32 11.97 13.96
C PRO A 152 1.15 10.92 12.85
N LEU A 153 -0.10 10.67 12.50
CA LEU A 153 -0.43 9.91 11.29
C LEU A 153 -0.07 10.71 10.04
N MET A 154 0.14 10.01 8.93
CA MET A 154 0.53 10.63 7.67
C MET A 154 -0.38 10.22 6.51
N MET A 155 -0.48 11.09 5.50
CA MET A 155 -0.96 10.76 4.16
C MET A 155 0.00 11.32 3.12
N LEU A 156 0.27 10.52 2.10
CA LEU A 156 0.99 10.98 0.91
C LEU A 156 0.11 11.92 0.07
N PRO A 157 0.68 12.80 -0.75
CA PRO A 157 -0.09 13.53 -1.78
C PRO A 157 -0.93 12.61 -2.66
N THR A 158 -0.40 11.45 -3.07
CA THR A 158 -1.15 10.44 -3.82
C THR A 158 -2.36 9.90 -3.05
N ASP A 159 -2.22 9.63 -1.74
CA ASP A 159 -3.34 9.17 -0.91
C ASP A 159 -4.43 10.24 -0.80
N TYR A 160 -4.01 11.46 -0.51
CA TYR A 160 -4.93 12.58 -0.35
C TYR A 160 -5.69 12.87 -1.64
N SER A 161 -5.05 12.69 -2.80
CA SER A 161 -5.69 12.86 -4.11
C SER A 161 -6.87 11.91 -4.34
N LEU A 162 -6.90 10.74 -3.71
CA LEU A 162 -8.02 9.80 -3.82
C LEU A 162 -9.33 10.38 -3.28
N ALA A 163 -9.26 11.21 -2.24
CA ALA A 163 -10.44 11.86 -1.67
C ALA A 163 -10.84 13.14 -2.42
N GLN A 164 -9.96 13.68 -3.27
CA GLN A 164 -10.20 14.91 -4.03
C GLN A 164 -10.71 14.64 -5.46
N ASP A 165 -10.32 13.51 -6.04
CA ASP A 165 -10.68 13.14 -7.41
C ASP A 165 -12.13 12.61 -7.49
N GLU A 166 -12.92 13.14 -8.42
CA GLU A 166 -14.36 12.82 -8.57
C GLU A 166 -14.63 11.34 -8.88
N LYS A 167 -13.68 10.63 -9.49
CA LYS A 167 -13.84 9.21 -9.85
C LYS A 167 -13.29 8.26 -8.79
N PHE A 168 -12.26 8.66 -8.05
CA PHE A 168 -11.70 7.86 -6.95
C PHE A 168 -12.55 7.98 -5.67
N ARG A 169 -13.00 9.19 -5.33
CA ARG A 169 -13.74 9.49 -4.09
C ARG A 169 -14.93 8.56 -3.81
N PRO A 170 -15.79 8.24 -4.79
CA PRO A 170 -16.91 7.31 -4.53
C PRO A 170 -16.46 5.93 -4.05
N TRP A 171 -15.30 5.44 -4.48
CA TRP A 171 -14.72 4.18 -4.01
C TRP A 171 -14.13 4.30 -2.61
N VAL A 172 -13.46 5.41 -2.31
CA VAL A 172 -12.98 5.73 -0.95
C VAL A 172 -14.16 5.71 0.04
N GLU A 173 -15.27 6.36 -0.31
CA GLU A 173 -16.48 6.41 0.52
C GLU A 173 -17.11 5.02 0.73
N LYS A 174 -17.23 4.23 -0.33
CA LYS A 174 -17.73 2.85 -0.25
C LYS A 174 -16.85 1.98 0.65
N TYR A 175 -15.55 2.02 0.49
CA TYR A 175 -14.62 1.21 1.27
C TYR A 175 -14.52 1.68 2.73
N ALA A 176 -14.68 2.97 2.99
CA ALA A 176 -14.80 3.48 4.35
C ALA A 176 -16.05 2.96 5.06
N ALA A 177 -17.18 2.87 4.34
CA ALA A 177 -18.46 2.41 4.87
C ALA A 177 -18.55 0.88 4.98
N ASP A 178 -18.01 0.14 4.00
CA ASP A 178 -18.14 -1.31 3.87
C ASP A 178 -16.74 -1.97 3.78
N ARG A 179 -16.34 -2.56 4.91
CA ARG A 179 -15.06 -3.29 5.01
C ARG A 179 -15.05 -4.56 4.15
N ASP A 180 -16.16 -5.27 4.10
CA ASP A 180 -16.21 -6.57 3.43
C ASP A 180 -16.18 -6.38 1.91
N LEU A 181 -16.81 -5.32 1.39
CA LEU A 181 -16.64 -4.89 0.00
C LEU A 181 -15.18 -4.53 -0.30
N PHE A 182 -14.53 -3.75 0.57
CA PHE A 182 -13.11 -3.43 0.42
C PHE A 182 -12.26 -4.69 0.38
N TYR A 183 -12.48 -5.63 1.28
CA TYR A 183 -11.71 -6.88 1.35
C TYR A 183 -11.87 -7.71 0.07
N ALA A 184 -13.09 -7.83 -0.44
CA ALA A 184 -13.35 -8.56 -1.68
C ALA A 184 -12.66 -7.93 -2.89
N ASP A 185 -12.77 -6.61 -3.04
CA ASP A 185 -12.18 -5.88 -4.17
C ASP A 185 -10.65 -5.83 -4.09
N PHE A 186 -10.09 -5.66 -2.88
CA PHE A 186 -8.65 -5.72 -2.66
C PHE A 186 -8.07 -7.09 -3.00
N ALA A 187 -8.70 -8.18 -2.51
CA ALA A 187 -8.26 -9.54 -2.79
C ALA A 187 -8.29 -9.84 -4.29
N LYS A 188 -9.35 -9.42 -4.98
CA LYS A 188 -9.48 -9.56 -6.43
C LYS A 188 -8.40 -8.78 -7.17
N ALA A 189 -8.18 -7.51 -6.83
CA ALA A 189 -7.18 -6.68 -7.51
C ALA A 189 -5.75 -7.16 -7.27
N LEU A 190 -5.45 -7.70 -6.08
CA LEU A 190 -4.11 -8.21 -5.77
C LEU A 190 -3.81 -9.58 -6.41
N SER A 191 -4.83 -10.36 -6.75
CA SER A 191 -4.69 -11.67 -7.42
C SER A 191 -4.50 -11.57 -8.95
N LEU A 192 -4.68 -10.39 -9.54
CA LEU A 192 -4.44 -10.13 -10.98
C LEU A 192 -2.94 -10.01 -11.27
#